data_4d67bd8dc4de3d19f317868230e475ec
#
_entry.id   4d67bd8dc4de3d19f317868230e475ec
#
_cell.length_a   1.000
_cell.length_b   1.000
_cell.length_c   1.000
_cell.angle_alpha   90.00
_cell.angle_beta   90.00
_cell.angle_gamma   90.00
#
_symmetry.space_group_name_H-M   'P 1'
#
loop_
_entity.id
_entity.type
_entity.pdbx_description
1 polymer ?
#
loop_
_entity_poly.entity_id
_entity_poly.type
_entity_poly.pdbx_seq_one_letter_code
_entity_poly.pdbx_strand_id
1 'polypeptide(L)'
;PNILTKHMDMFVMARTGVLALTWWNEQDETEAKRIGLILDAADKKKIKVCFHLEPYPSRNVQNLRENIVKLITRYGNHPAFYRKDGKPLFFIYDSYLIEPSEWEKLLSPGGSITIRNTAYDALMIGLWTSSPTVQRPFILNAHFDGFYTYFAATGFTYGSTPTNWVSMQKWAKENGKIFIPSVGPGYIDTRIRPWNGSVIRTRTDGQYYDAMYRKAIEAGVSAISITSFNEWHEGSQIEPAVPYTSSEFTYLDYENREPDYYLTRTAYWVGKFRESKQ
;
A
#
# COMPACT_ATOMS: atom_id res chain seq x y z
N PRO A 1 -2.06 0.49 24.20
CA PRO A 1 -1.39 1.79 24.01
C PRO A 1 0.11 1.68 23.77
N ASN A 2 0.82 0.81 24.51
CA ASN A 2 2.29 0.72 24.41
C ASN A 2 2.79 0.20 23.04
N ILE A 3 2.15 -0.82 22.47
CA ILE A 3 2.55 -1.38 21.17
C ILE A 3 2.32 -0.37 20.03
N LEU A 4 1.20 0.34 20.02
CA LEU A 4 0.94 1.36 19.00
C LEU A 4 1.96 2.49 19.06
N THR A 5 2.35 2.93 20.25
CA THR A 5 3.40 3.94 20.41
C THR A 5 4.73 3.43 19.85
N LYS A 6 5.11 2.20 20.14
CA LYS A 6 6.32 1.59 19.58
C LYS A 6 6.28 1.51 18.05
N HIS A 7 5.14 1.09 17.46
CA HIS A 7 5.00 1.06 16.00
C HIS A 7 5.14 2.47 15.41
N MET A 8 4.53 3.49 16.03
CA MET A 8 4.68 4.86 15.53
C MET A 8 6.12 5.38 15.65
N ASP A 9 6.86 5.01 16.71
CA ASP A 9 8.28 5.32 16.84
C ASP A 9 9.11 4.64 15.72
N MET A 10 8.77 3.40 15.36
CA MET A 10 9.39 2.70 14.23
C MET A 10 9.12 3.40 12.89
N PHE A 11 7.89 3.89 12.66
CA PHE A 11 7.59 4.68 11.45
C PHE A 11 8.35 6.00 11.41
N VAL A 12 8.53 6.67 12.56
CA VAL A 12 9.37 7.87 12.66
C VAL A 12 10.82 7.54 12.33
N MET A 13 11.35 6.44 12.88
CA MET A 13 12.70 5.95 12.59
C MET A 13 12.88 5.67 11.09
N ALA A 14 11.92 5.02 10.46
CA ALA A 14 11.91 4.75 9.04
C ALA A 14 11.65 6.00 8.16
N ARG A 15 11.33 7.15 8.76
CA ARG A 15 10.94 8.40 8.08
C ARG A 15 9.75 8.26 7.13
N THR A 16 8.88 7.28 7.38
CA THR A 16 7.63 7.12 6.63
C THR A 16 6.61 8.16 7.08
N GLY A 17 5.94 8.81 6.14
CA GLY A 17 5.00 9.90 6.46
C GLY A 17 3.55 9.47 6.45
N VAL A 18 3.21 8.36 5.80
CA VAL A 18 1.84 7.87 5.65
C VAL A 18 1.80 6.36 5.93
N LEU A 19 0.85 5.94 6.75
CA LEU A 19 0.50 4.55 7.00
C LEU A 19 -0.72 4.20 6.14
N ALA A 20 -0.60 3.21 5.26
CA ALA A 20 -1.73 2.59 4.58
C ALA A 20 -2.26 1.46 5.47
N LEU A 21 -3.38 1.70 6.13
CA LEU A 21 -3.96 0.77 7.09
C LEU A 21 -4.88 -0.21 6.38
N THR A 22 -4.59 -1.51 6.48
CA THR A 22 -5.47 -2.60 6.04
C THR A 22 -6.86 -2.46 6.63
N TRP A 23 -7.91 -2.61 5.80
CA TRP A 23 -9.29 -2.50 6.22
C TRP A 23 -10.18 -3.55 5.51
N TRP A 24 -10.77 -4.45 6.30
CA TRP A 24 -11.54 -5.61 5.85
C TRP A 24 -13.06 -5.44 5.97
N ASN A 25 -13.57 -4.23 6.01
CA ASN A 25 -14.94 -3.89 6.36
C ASN A 25 -15.16 -3.96 7.89
N GLU A 26 -15.25 -2.79 8.47
CA GLU A 26 -15.44 -2.62 9.92
C GLU A 26 -16.75 -3.27 10.37
N GLN A 27 -16.62 -4.36 11.11
CA GLN A 27 -17.76 -5.21 11.49
C GLN A 27 -18.45 -4.72 12.77
N ASP A 28 -17.67 -4.12 13.70
CA ASP A 28 -18.18 -3.74 15.01
C ASP A 28 -17.50 -2.50 15.62
N GLU A 29 -18.02 -2.05 16.74
CA GLU A 29 -17.46 -0.90 17.49
C GLU A 29 -16.07 -1.17 18.06
N THR A 30 -15.63 -2.43 18.18
CA THR A 30 -14.29 -2.76 18.68
C THR A 30 -13.26 -2.43 17.63
N GLU A 31 -13.51 -2.77 16.36
CA GLU A 31 -12.64 -2.41 15.23
C GLU A 31 -12.59 -0.89 15.05
N ALA A 32 -13.74 -0.24 15.14
CA ALA A 32 -13.82 1.21 15.09
C ALA A 32 -12.97 1.91 16.16
N LYS A 33 -13.01 1.39 17.39
CA LYS A 33 -12.16 1.90 18.48
C LYS A 33 -10.67 1.67 18.21
N ARG A 34 -10.30 0.52 17.61
CA ARG A 34 -8.90 0.24 17.22
C ARG A 34 -8.40 1.25 16.19
N ILE A 35 -9.19 1.55 15.16
CA ILE A 35 -8.85 2.56 14.15
C ILE A 35 -8.66 3.92 14.81
N GLY A 36 -9.56 4.34 15.70
CA GLY A 36 -9.43 5.59 16.46
C GLY A 36 -8.12 5.65 17.24
N LEU A 37 -7.76 4.58 17.96
CA LEU A 37 -6.49 4.50 18.71
C LEU A 37 -5.26 4.57 17.80
N ILE A 38 -5.32 4.00 16.60
CA ILE A 38 -4.23 4.08 15.61
C ILE A 38 -4.08 5.52 15.12
N LEU A 39 -5.19 6.18 14.77
CA LEU A 39 -5.19 7.58 14.35
C LEU A 39 -4.62 8.50 15.42
N ASP A 40 -5.07 8.35 16.68
CA ASP A 40 -4.56 9.11 17.82
C ASP A 40 -3.06 8.91 18.05
N ALA A 41 -2.58 7.67 17.91
CA ALA A 41 -1.16 7.36 18.07
C ALA A 41 -0.33 7.96 16.91
N ALA A 42 -0.85 7.90 15.68
CA ALA A 42 -0.22 8.47 14.49
C ALA A 42 -0.12 9.99 14.58
N ASP A 43 -1.20 10.67 15.02
CA ASP A 43 -1.22 12.14 15.16
C ASP A 43 -0.15 12.64 16.12
N LYS A 44 0.02 11.97 17.27
CA LYS A 44 1.08 12.29 18.26
C LYS A 44 2.48 12.28 17.66
N LYS A 45 2.69 11.52 16.59
CA LYS A 45 3.98 11.40 15.86
C LYS A 45 3.98 12.11 14.50
N LYS A 46 2.91 12.86 14.17
CA LYS A 46 2.72 13.56 12.89
C LYS A 46 2.75 12.62 11.67
N ILE A 47 2.34 11.38 11.87
CA ILE A 47 2.16 10.39 10.81
C ILE A 47 0.71 10.50 10.33
N LYS A 48 0.50 10.39 9.03
CA LYS A 48 -0.83 10.35 8.44
C LYS A 48 -1.26 8.91 8.17
N VAL A 49 -2.56 8.69 8.10
CA VAL A 49 -3.16 7.37 7.86
C VAL A 49 -4.13 7.47 6.70
N CYS A 50 -3.96 6.63 5.69
CA CYS A 50 -4.96 6.33 4.67
C CYS A 50 -5.38 4.86 4.78
N PHE A 51 -6.37 4.44 4.01
CA PHE A 51 -6.88 3.08 4.09
C PHE A 51 -6.54 2.27 2.85
N HIS A 52 -6.21 1.00 3.07
CA HIS A 52 -6.03 -0.03 2.07
C HIS A 52 -7.23 -0.97 2.15
N LEU A 53 -8.18 -0.81 1.20
CA LEU A 53 -9.45 -1.52 1.21
C LEU A 53 -9.27 -2.91 0.61
N GLU A 54 -9.46 -3.92 1.45
CA GLU A 54 -9.25 -5.31 1.13
C GLU A 54 -10.45 -5.94 0.38
N PRO A 55 -10.29 -7.10 -0.28
CA PRO A 55 -11.37 -7.78 -0.98
C PRO A 55 -12.28 -8.56 -0.02
N TYR A 56 -12.93 -7.87 0.90
CA TYR A 56 -13.85 -8.48 1.86
C TYR A 56 -15.01 -9.21 1.15
N PRO A 57 -15.63 -10.22 1.80
CA PRO A 57 -16.73 -10.98 1.20
C PRO A 57 -17.85 -10.10 0.66
N SER A 58 -18.35 -10.42 -0.53
CA SER A 58 -19.42 -9.67 -1.22
C SER A 58 -19.08 -8.22 -1.58
N ARG A 59 -17.79 -7.82 -1.60
CA ARG A 59 -17.38 -6.48 -2.03
C ARG A 59 -17.90 -6.15 -3.42
N ASN A 60 -18.61 -5.04 -3.54
CA ASN A 60 -19.12 -4.45 -4.78
C ASN A 60 -19.08 -2.92 -4.67
N VAL A 61 -19.36 -2.20 -5.76
CA VAL A 61 -19.28 -0.74 -5.76
C VAL A 61 -20.28 -0.06 -4.84
N GLN A 62 -21.46 -0.67 -4.60
CA GLN A 62 -22.47 -0.11 -3.71
C GLN A 62 -21.97 -0.11 -2.26
N ASN A 63 -21.54 -1.27 -1.75
CA ASN A 63 -21.05 -1.34 -0.38
C ASN A 63 -19.66 -0.67 -0.20
N LEU A 64 -18.84 -0.60 -1.25
CA LEU A 64 -17.64 0.23 -1.25
C LEU A 64 -17.97 1.70 -1.06
N ARG A 65 -18.98 2.22 -1.78
CA ARG A 65 -19.45 3.60 -1.57
C ARG A 65 -19.89 3.85 -0.13
N GLU A 66 -20.70 2.96 0.41
CA GLU A 66 -21.17 3.05 1.81
C GLU A 66 -20.00 3.07 2.79
N ASN A 67 -19.02 2.22 2.55
CA ASN A 67 -17.82 2.13 3.39
C ASN A 67 -16.92 3.37 3.26
N ILE A 68 -16.73 3.92 2.06
CA ILE A 68 -16.00 5.18 1.85
C ILE A 68 -16.69 6.33 2.59
N VAL A 69 -18.03 6.44 2.45
CA VAL A 69 -18.83 7.42 3.18
C VAL A 69 -18.68 7.25 4.68
N LYS A 70 -18.78 6.01 5.20
CA LYS A 70 -18.59 5.68 6.62
C LYS A 70 -17.21 6.10 7.13
N LEU A 71 -16.14 5.72 6.42
CA LEU A 71 -14.76 6.04 6.80
C LEU A 71 -14.50 7.56 6.80
N ILE A 72 -14.96 8.27 5.77
CA ILE A 72 -14.80 9.73 5.69
C ILE A 72 -15.63 10.45 6.76
N THR A 73 -16.87 10.03 6.99
CA THR A 73 -17.76 10.61 8.01
C THR A 73 -17.17 10.40 9.40
N ARG A 74 -16.68 9.20 9.70
CA ARG A 74 -16.21 8.84 11.03
C ARG A 74 -14.82 9.39 11.34
N TYR A 75 -13.91 9.34 10.38
CA TYR A 75 -12.49 9.64 10.61
C TYR A 75 -11.97 10.83 9.83
N GLY A 76 -12.70 11.33 8.84
CA GLY A 76 -12.21 12.34 7.90
C GLY A 76 -11.82 13.68 8.53
N ASN A 77 -12.35 14.01 9.72
CA ASN A 77 -11.97 15.21 10.47
C ASN A 77 -10.77 14.98 11.41
N HIS A 78 -10.28 13.74 11.53
CA HIS A 78 -9.15 13.46 12.39
C HIS A 78 -7.86 14.03 11.79
N PRO A 79 -6.98 14.70 12.60
CA PRO A 79 -5.76 15.32 12.07
C PRO A 79 -4.82 14.35 11.37
N ALA A 80 -4.79 13.07 11.79
CA ALA A 80 -3.99 12.04 11.14
C ALA A 80 -4.60 11.51 9.84
N PHE A 81 -5.88 11.76 9.53
CA PHE A 81 -6.50 11.26 8.30
C PHE A 81 -5.84 11.88 7.06
N TYR A 82 -5.27 11.04 6.20
CA TYR A 82 -4.47 11.50 5.07
C TYR A 82 -5.32 12.10 3.96
N ARG A 83 -4.93 13.28 3.51
CA ARG A 83 -5.48 13.94 2.33
C ARG A 83 -4.35 14.42 1.42
N LYS A 84 -4.50 14.19 0.14
CA LYS A 84 -3.67 14.77 -0.90
C LYS A 84 -4.50 15.80 -1.68
N ASP A 85 -4.04 17.04 -1.72
CA ASP A 85 -4.76 18.13 -2.38
C ASP A 85 -6.23 18.27 -1.90
N GLY A 86 -6.44 18.08 -0.58
CA GLY A 86 -7.74 18.15 0.07
C GLY A 86 -8.59 16.87 -0.02
N LYS A 87 -8.25 15.91 -0.87
CA LYS A 87 -9.00 14.66 -1.06
C LYS A 87 -8.42 13.50 -0.25
N PRO A 88 -9.25 12.70 0.45
CA PRO A 88 -8.84 11.41 1.00
C PRO A 88 -8.22 10.53 -0.07
N LEU A 89 -7.35 9.60 0.32
CA LEU A 89 -6.76 8.61 -0.59
C LEU A 89 -7.05 7.21 -0.07
N PHE A 90 -7.54 6.36 -0.97
CA PHE A 90 -7.78 4.93 -0.72
C PHE A 90 -7.03 4.07 -1.71
N PHE A 91 -6.33 3.06 -1.22
CA PHE A 91 -5.82 1.96 -2.03
C PHE A 91 -6.90 0.89 -2.13
N ILE A 92 -7.11 0.34 -3.33
CA ILE A 92 -8.08 -0.73 -3.58
C ILE A 92 -7.33 -2.00 -3.97
N TYR A 93 -7.20 -2.92 -3.01
CA TYR A 93 -6.58 -4.21 -3.30
C TYR A 93 -7.51 -5.07 -4.15
N ASP A 94 -6.93 -5.86 -5.07
CA ASP A 94 -7.69 -6.69 -6.02
C ASP A 94 -8.83 -5.94 -6.72
N SER A 95 -8.56 -4.69 -7.14
CA SER A 95 -9.54 -3.84 -7.83
C SER A 95 -10.10 -4.47 -9.11
N TYR A 96 -9.34 -5.37 -9.74
CA TYR A 96 -9.71 -6.10 -10.95
C TYR A 96 -10.82 -7.15 -10.74
N LEU A 97 -11.18 -7.48 -9.49
CA LEU A 97 -12.30 -8.37 -9.19
C LEU A 97 -13.67 -7.72 -9.44
N ILE A 98 -13.71 -6.43 -9.73
CA ILE A 98 -14.91 -5.68 -10.07
C ILE A 98 -14.73 -5.14 -11.49
N GLU A 99 -15.72 -5.32 -12.33
CA GLU A 99 -15.67 -4.88 -13.72
C GLU A 99 -15.56 -3.35 -13.87
N PRO A 100 -14.86 -2.84 -14.90
CA PRO A 100 -14.71 -1.41 -15.12
C PRO A 100 -16.03 -0.65 -15.20
N SER A 101 -17.07 -1.23 -15.81
CA SER A 101 -18.41 -0.65 -15.90
C SER A 101 -19.11 -0.47 -14.55
N GLU A 102 -18.78 -1.31 -13.57
CA GLU A 102 -19.26 -1.14 -12.21
C GLU A 102 -18.49 -0.02 -11.49
N TRP A 103 -17.16 0.02 -11.65
CA TRP A 103 -16.34 1.12 -11.15
C TRP A 103 -16.77 2.48 -11.72
N GLU A 104 -17.11 2.56 -13.00
CA GLU A 104 -17.60 3.76 -13.65
C GLU A 104 -18.81 4.36 -12.92
N LYS A 105 -19.74 3.52 -12.44
CA LYS A 105 -20.88 3.99 -11.64
C LYS A 105 -20.49 4.76 -10.39
N LEU A 106 -19.35 4.38 -9.78
CA LEU A 106 -18.82 4.97 -8.54
C LEU A 106 -17.83 6.11 -8.79
N LEU A 107 -16.98 5.99 -9.82
CA LEU A 107 -15.81 6.85 -10.01
C LEU A 107 -15.92 7.80 -11.21
N SER A 108 -16.93 7.69 -12.06
CA SER A 108 -17.24 8.69 -13.09
C SER A 108 -18.07 9.84 -12.51
N PRO A 109 -17.83 11.10 -12.92
CA PRO A 109 -18.68 12.23 -12.49
C PRO A 109 -20.17 12.04 -12.79
N GLY A 110 -20.52 11.32 -13.87
CA GLY A 110 -21.90 10.98 -14.24
C GLY A 110 -22.40 9.64 -13.73
N GLY A 111 -21.62 8.94 -12.90
CA GLY A 111 -21.99 7.62 -12.39
C GLY A 111 -23.21 7.64 -11.48
N SER A 112 -24.05 6.59 -11.54
CA SER A 112 -25.33 6.51 -10.83
C SER A 112 -25.20 6.52 -9.30
N ILE A 113 -24.03 6.13 -8.77
CA ILE A 113 -23.71 6.13 -7.33
C ILE A 113 -22.39 6.86 -7.07
N THR A 114 -22.07 7.86 -7.88
CA THR A 114 -20.76 8.51 -7.84
C THR A 114 -20.42 9.15 -6.49
N ILE A 115 -19.14 9.10 -6.14
CA ILE A 115 -18.55 9.93 -5.07
C ILE A 115 -17.99 11.25 -5.62
N ARG A 116 -17.85 11.37 -6.94
CA ARG A 116 -17.22 12.54 -7.58
C ARG A 116 -18.03 13.79 -7.37
N ASN A 117 -17.36 14.90 -7.07
CA ASN A 117 -17.97 16.20 -6.79
C ASN A 117 -18.92 16.19 -5.59
N THR A 118 -18.76 15.24 -4.67
CA THR A 118 -19.50 15.16 -3.39
C THR A 118 -18.55 15.43 -2.23
N ALA A 119 -19.09 15.53 -1.01
CA ALA A 119 -18.30 15.61 0.22
C ALA A 119 -17.42 14.36 0.47
N TYR A 120 -17.67 13.29 -0.28
CA TYR A 120 -16.97 12.00 -0.17
C TYR A 120 -16.02 11.73 -1.35
N ASP A 121 -15.76 12.74 -2.18
CA ASP A 121 -14.81 12.61 -3.29
C ASP A 121 -13.42 12.30 -2.74
N ALA A 122 -12.79 11.29 -3.32
CA ALA A 122 -11.52 10.73 -2.85
C ALA A 122 -10.64 10.30 -4.03
N LEU A 123 -9.33 10.25 -3.81
CA LEU A 123 -8.39 9.65 -4.75
C LEU A 123 -8.42 8.12 -4.59
N MET A 124 -8.78 7.44 -5.66
CA MET A 124 -8.93 5.99 -5.72
C MET A 124 -7.76 5.39 -6.50
N ILE A 125 -6.95 4.58 -5.82
CA ILE A 125 -5.71 3.99 -6.36
C ILE A 125 -5.93 2.49 -6.53
N GLY A 126 -6.08 2.04 -7.79
CA GLY A 126 -6.33 0.64 -8.14
C GLY A 126 -5.04 -0.19 -8.21
N LEU A 127 -5.16 -1.49 -8.09
CA LEU A 127 -4.03 -2.41 -8.19
C LEU A 127 -3.71 -2.74 -9.66
N TRP A 128 -2.45 -2.59 -10.05
CA TRP A 128 -1.96 -2.96 -11.38
C TRP A 128 -1.25 -4.31 -11.34
N THR A 129 -1.83 -5.35 -11.94
CA THR A 129 -1.25 -6.69 -12.00
C THR A 129 -0.88 -7.13 -13.40
N SER A 130 -1.72 -6.86 -14.39
CA SER A 130 -1.68 -7.43 -15.74
C SER A 130 -0.83 -6.62 -16.72
N SER A 131 -0.70 -7.14 -17.95
CA SER A 131 -0.01 -6.43 -19.03
C SER A 131 -0.66 -5.08 -19.36
N PRO A 132 0.07 -4.14 -19.98
CA PRO A 132 -0.46 -2.83 -20.35
C PRO A 132 -1.70 -2.88 -21.24
N THR A 133 -1.81 -3.88 -22.11
CA THR A 133 -2.96 -4.07 -23.01
C THR A 133 -4.27 -4.35 -22.27
N VAL A 134 -4.18 -4.95 -21.08
CA VAL A 134 -5.31 -5.23 -20.20
C VAL A 134 -5.50 -4.11 -19.19
N GLN A 135 -4.42 -3.69 -18.54
CA GLN A 135 -4.53 -2.84 -17.37
C GLN A 135 -4.76 -1.35 -17.70
N ARG A 136 -4.23 -0.84 -18.82
CA ARG A 136 -4.46 0.55 -19.23
C ARG A 136 -5.94 0.85 -19.49
N PRO A 137 -6.66 0.06 -20.34
CA PRO A 137 -8.09 0.22 -20.50
C PRO A 137 -8.86 0.07 -19.18
N PHE A 138 -8.46 -0.88 -18.32
CA PHE A 138 -9.10 -1.05 -17.02
C PHE A 138 -9.03 0.23 -16.19
N ILE A 139 -7.84 0.80 -15.98
CA ILE A 139 -7.65 2.01 -15.15
C ILE A 139 -8.42 3.21 -15.73
N LEU A 140 -8.44 3.35 -17.07
CA LEU A 140 -9.14 4.46 -17.73
C LEU A 140 -10.66 4.31 -17.65
N ASN A 141 -11.18 3.14 -18.01
CA ASN A 141 -12.64 2.89 -18.05
C ASN A 141 -13.26 2.81 -16.65
N ALA A 142 -12.50 2.33 -15.67
CA ALA A 142 -12.90 2.33 -14.27
C ALA A 142 -12.78 3.71 -13.59
N HIS A 143 -12.22 4.72 -14.26
CA HIS A 143 -12.01 6.09 -13.77
C HIS A 143 -11.17 6.18 -12.49
N PHE A 144 -10.21 5.27 -12.28
CA PHE A 144 -9.26 5.38 -11.18
C PHE A 144 -8.37 6.63 -11.32
N ASP A 145 -8.05 7.28 -10.20
CA ASP A 145 -7.14 8.43 -10.16
C ASP A 145 -5.68 8.01 -10.31
N GLY A 146 -5.38 6.77 -10.00
CA GLY A 146 -4.05 6.21 -10.10
C GLY A 146 -4.02 4.71 -9.86
N PHE A 147 -2.80 4.20 -9.76
CA PHE A 147 -2.57 2.78 -9.52
C PHE A 147 -1.29 2.54 -8.73
N TYR A 148 -1.21 1.36 -8.08
CA TYR A 148 -0.06 0.90 -7.33
C TYR A 148 0.22 -0.57 -7.65
N THR A 149 1.34 -1.13 -7.17
CA THR A 149 1.77 -2.47 -7.58
C THR A 149 1.73 -3.51 -6.45
N TYR A 150 1.61 -3.11 -5.21
CA TYR A 150 1.54 -3.88 -3.96
C TYR A 150 2.65 -4.91 -3.74
N PHE A 151 2.80 -5.90 -4.64
CA PHE A 151 3.59 -7.11 -4.39
C PHE A 151 5.07 -6.86 -4.15
N ALA A 152 5.60 -7.36 -3.02
CA ALA A 152 7.02 -7.33 -2.69
C ALA A 152 7.85 -8.31 -3.55
N ALA A 153 7.21 -9.29 -4.18
CA ALA A 153 7.87 -10.27 -5.05
C ALA A 153 8.05 -9.73 -6.47
N THR A 154 9.29 -9.36 -6.84
CA THR A 154 9.62 -8.89 -8.20
C THR A 154 9.34 -9.97 -9.23
N GLY A 155 8.72 -9.56 -10.36
CA GLY A 155 8.41 -10.47 -11.47
C GLY A 155 7.19 -11.38 -11.23
N PHE A 156 6.51 -11.25 -10.10
CA PHE A 156 5.27 -11.99 -9.83
C PHE A 156 4.13 -11.50 -10.73
N THR A 157 4.03 -10.20 -10.93
CA THR A 157 3.08 -9.56 -11.85
C THR A 157 3.81 -8.61 -12.77
N TYR A 158 3.14 -8.12 -13.84
CA TYR A 158 3.69 -7.05 -14.67
C TYR A 158 3.98 -5.80 -13.82
N GLY A 159 3.05 -5.43 -12.94
CA GLY A 159 3.18 -4.27 -12.07
C GLY A 159 4.32 -4.38 -11.06
N SER A 160 4.55 -5.58 -10.49
CA SER A 160 5.64 -5.84 -9.55
C SER A 160 7.00 -6.12 -10.22
N THR A 161 7.13 -5.84 -11.51
CA THR A 161 8.39 -5.98 -12.27
C THR A 161 9.05 -4.60 -12.40
N PRO A 162 10.10 -4.27 -11.60
CA PRO A 162 10.65 -2.91 -11.51
C PRO A 162 11.18 -2.34 -12.83
N THR A 163 11.58 -3.19 -13.78
CA THR A 163 12.01 -2.76 -15.11
C THR A 163 10.90 -2.12 -15.94
N ASN A 164 9.63 -2.36 -15.57
CA ASN A 164 8.47 -1.78 -16.22
C ASN A 164 8.11 -0.38 -15.69
N TRP A 165 8.62 0.00 -14.51
CA TRP A 165 8.13 1.19 -13.78
C TRP A 165 8.38 2.51 -14.50
N VAL A 166 9.49 2.64 -15.25
CA VAL A 166 9.75 3.84 -16.06
C VAL A 166 8.65 4.01 -17.12
N SER A 167 8.30 2.94 -17.84
CA SER A 167 7.24 2.98 -18.86
C SER A 167 5.84 3.18 -18.27
N MET A 168 5.59 2.59 -17.10
CA MET A 168 4.33 2.77 -16.36
C MET A 168 4.15 4.20 -15.87
N GLN A 169 5.22 4.83 -15.37
CA GLN A 169 5.21 6.22 -14.93
C GLN A 169 5.04 7.19 -16.13
N LYS A 170 5.69 6.90 -17.25
CA LYS A 170 5.48 7.68 -18.47
C LYS A 170 4.01 7.68 -18.87
N TRP A 171 3.42 6.48 -18.97
CA TRP A 171 1.99 6.34 -19.30
C TRP A 171 1.08 7.04 -18.27
N ALA A 172 1.38 6.91 -16.98
CA ALA A 172 0.63 7.58 -15.93
C ALA A 172 0.60 9.11 -16.13
N LYS A 173 1.77 9.71 -16.36
CA LYS A 173 1.89 11.16 -16.65
C LYS A 173 1.08 11.59 -17.88
N GLU A 174 1.20 10.84 -18.98
CA GLU A 174 0.50 11.11 -20.24
C GLU A 174 -1.04 11.06 -20.08
N ASN A 175 -1.53 10.30 -19.09
CA ASN A 175 -2.97 10.11 -18.84
C ASN A 175 -3.47 10.79 -17.56
N GLY A 176 -2.67 11.66 -16.92
CA GLY A 176 -3.03 12.37 -15.71
C GLY A 176 -3.28 11.43 -14.51
N LYS A 177 -2.58 10.28 -14.45
CA LYS A 177 -2.73 9.29 -13.40
C LYS A 177 -1.59 9.34 -12.39
N ILE A 178 -1.87 8.95 -11.16
CA ILE A 178 -0.87 8.78 -10.10
C ILE A 178 -0.33 7.35 -10.20
N PHE A 179 0.99 7.19 -10.26
CA PHE A 179 1.63 5.88 -10.13
C PHE A 179 2.41 5.79 -8.83
N ILE A 180 2.17 4.73 -8.05
CA ILE A 180 2.82 4.45 -6.78
C ILE A 180 3.42 3.03 -6.84
N PRO A 181 4.70 2.87 -7.22
CA PRO A 181 5.36 1.57 -7.17
C PRO A 181 5.49 1.12 -5.72
N SER A 182 5.32 -0.19 -5.48
CA SER A 182 5.49 -0.80 -4.17
C SER A 182 6.83 -1.52 -4.11
N VAL A 183 7.64 -1.15 -3.13
CA VAL A 183 8.93 -1.79 -2.86
C VAL A 183 8.80 -2.73 -1.66
N GLY A 184 9.58 -3.79 -1.61
CA GLY A 184 9.58 -4.73 -0.48
C GLY A 184 10.97 -5.30 -0.21
N PRO A 185 11.27 -5.69 1.04
CA PRO A 185 12.60 -6.15 1.44
C PRO A 185 12.91 -7.59 1.02
N GLY A 186 11.89 -8.36 0.69
CA GLY A 186 11.91 -9.76 0.32
C GLY A 186 10.51 -10.32 0.36
N TYR A 187 10.35 -11.60 0.04
CA TYR A 187 9.07 -12.29 0.05
C TYR A 187 9.24 -13.79 0.27
N ILE A 188 8.47 -14.36 1.20
CA ILE A 188 8.33 -15.81 1.38
C ILE A 188 6.99 -16.10 2.08
N ASP A 189 6.08 -16.76 1.40
CA ASP A 189 4.76 -17.12 1.92
C ASP A 189 4.51 -18.65 1.96
N THR A 190 5.53 -19.43 1.73
CA THR A 190 5.41 -20.91 1.68
C THR A 190 4.92 -21.54 2.98
N ARG A 191 4.96 -20.80 4.07
CA ARG A 191 4.37 -21.21 5.33
C ARG A 191 2.84 -21.29 5.29
N ILE A 192 2.21 -20.36 4.60
CA ILE A 192 0.74 -20.29 4.44
C ILE A 192 0.30 -20.76 3.05
N ARG A 193 1.22 -20.76 2.07
CA ARG A 193 1.01 -21.22 0.69
C ARG A 193 2.18 -22.13 0.27
N PRO A 194 2.24 -23.41 0.74
CA PRO A 194 3.41 -24.29 0.51
C PRO A 194 3.75 -24.50 -0.97
N TRP A 195 2.76 -24.35 -1.86
CA TRP A 195 2.94 -24.48 -3.32
C TRP A 195 3.62 -23.28 -3.99
N ASN A 196 3.83 -22.16 -3.26
CA ASN A 196 4.26 -20.88 -3.85
C ASN A 196 5.79 -20.67 -3.83
N GLY A 197 6.57 -21.76 -3.80
CA GLY A 197 8.04 -21.67 -3.70
C GLY A 197 8.73 -20.87 -4.81
N SER A 198 8.15 -20.84 -6.02
CA SER A 198 8.72 -20.08 -7.15
C SER A 198 8.67 -18.55 -6.96
N VAL A 199 7.85 -18.06 -6.02
CA VAL A 199 7.66 -16.63 -5.76
C VAL A 199 8.60 -16.13 -4.66
N ILE A 200 9.38 -16.98 -4.01
CA ILE A 200 10.35 -16.61 -2.97
C ILE A 200 11.33 -15.57 -3.52
N ARG A 201 11.54 -14.49 -2.75
CA ARG A 201 12.57 -13.47 -2.99
C ARG A 201 13.37 -13.28 -1.70
N THR A 202 14.61 -13.77 -1.73
CA THR A 202 15.54 -13.61 -0.60
C THR A 202 15.89 -12.14 -0.41
N ARG A 203 16.14 -11.75 0.82
CA ARG A 203 16.48 -10.35 1.16
C ARG A 203 17.87 -9.96 0.68
N THR A 204 18.76 -10.96 0.47
CA THR A 204 20.13 -10.80 -0.05
C THR A 204 20.86 -9.70 0.71
N ASP A 205 20.82 -9.77 2.03
CA ASP A 205 21.49 -8.83 2.95
C ASP A 205 21.10 -7.35 2.67
N GLY A 206 19.84 -7.12 2.28
CA GLY A 206 19.27 -5.80 1.96
C GLY A 206 19.42 -5.36 0.50
N GLN A 207 20.20 -6.07 -0.31
CA GLN A 207 20.45 -5.68 -1.71
C GLN A 207 19.18 -5.74 -2.56
N TYR A 208 18.28 -6.68 -2.27
CA TYR A 208 16.99 -6.79 -2.94
C TYR A 208 16.14 -5.53 -2.75
N TYR A 209 16.01 -5.06 -1.51
CA TYR A 209 15.28 -3.85 -1.16
C TYR A 209 15.87 -2.61 -1.83
N ASP A 210 17.19 -2.52 -1.82
CA ASP A 210 17.94 -1.45 -2.48
C ASP A 210 17.67 -1.38 -3.99
N ALA A 211 17.64 -2.52 -4.64
CA ALA A 211 17.39 -2.60 -6.09
C ALA A 211 15.99 -2.09 -6.43
N MET A 212 14.98 -2.45 -5.65
CA MET A 212 13.62 -1.95 -5.87
C MET A 212 13.53 -0.44 -5.67
N TYR A 213 14.11 0.11 -4.60
CA TYR A 213 14.12 1.55 -4.37
C TYR A 213 14.82 2.33 -5.49
N ARG A 214 15.98 1.85 -5.96
CA ARG A 214 16.67 2.49 -7.10
C ARG A 214 15.76 2.58 -8.32
N LYS A 215 15.05 1.51 -8.64
CA LYS A 215 14.12 1.47 -9.78
C LYS A 215 12.90 2.39 -9.59
N ALA A 216 12.37 2.48 -8.38
CA ALA A 216 11.29 3.41 -8.07
C ALA A 216 11.74 4.88 -8.21
N ILE A 217 12.94 5.21 -7.74
CA ILE A 217 13.52 6.57 -7.88
C ILE A 217 13.82 6.87 -9.35
N GLU A 218 14.43 5.93 -10.09
CA GLU A 218 14.70 6.03 -11.53
C GLU A 218 13.42 6.32 -12.35
N ALA A 219 12.31 5.71 -11.97
CA ALA A 219 11.02 5.94 -12.59
C ALA A 219 10.48 7.38 -12.40
N GLY A 220 11.01 8.15 -11.45
CA GLY A 220 10.64 9.55 -11.26
C GLY A 220 9.23 9.74 -10.69
N VAL A 221 8.73 8.79 -9.89
CA VAL A 221 7.40 8.80 -9.27
C VAL A 221 7.28 9.83 -8.15
N SER A 222 6.06 10.25 -7.82
CA SER A 222 5.80 11.22 -6.74
C SER A 222 5.64 10.58 -5.36
N ALA A 223 5.39 9.28 -5.31
CA ALA A 223 5.26 8.51 -4.07
C ALA A 223 5.74 7.08 -4.28
N ILE A 224 6.17 6.43 -3.21
CA ILE A 224 6.58 5.01 -3.17
C ILE A 224 5.83 4.39 -1.98
N SER A 225 5.23 3.23 -2.18
CA SER A 225 4.69 2.42 -1.08
C SER A 225 5.65 1.30 -0.70
N ILE A 226 5.54 0.84 0.54
CA ILE A 226 6.36 -0.24 1.09
C ILE A 226 5.44 -1.39 1.47
N THR A 227 5.66 -2.52 0.88
CA THR A 227 5.04 -3.78 1.25
C THR A 227 6.09 -4.64 1.93
N SER A 228 6.07 -4.74 3.29
CA SER A 228 5.07 -4.23 4.23
C SER A 228 5.74 -3.81 5.54
N PHE A 229 4.97 -3.20 6.44
CA PHE A 229 5.47 -3.00 7.80
C PHE A 229 5.52 -4.34 8.54
N ASN A 230 4.43 -5.12 8.55
CA ASN A 230 4.27 -6.28 9.43
C ASN A 230 3.56 -7.50 8.81
N GLU A 231 3.67 -7.72 7.50
CA GLU A 231 3.23 -8.97 6.86
C GLU A 231 4.25 -10.10 7.09
N TRP A 232 4.24 -10.63 8.32
CA TRP A 232 5.16 -11.67 8.76
C TRP A 232 4.97 -13.00 8.03
N HIS A 233 3.72 -13.33 7.65
CA HIS A 233 3.39 -14.57 6.94
C HIS A 233 3.80 -14.55 5.46
N GLU A 234 4.06 -13.36 4.93
CA GLU A 234 4.59 -13.16 3.58
C GLU A 234 6.08 -12.83 3.57
N GLY A 235 6.72 -12.78 4.75
CA GLY A 235 8.14 -12.51 4.87
C GLY A 235 8.55 -11.13 4.31
N SER A 236 7.60 -10.21 4.12
CA SER A 236 7.83 -8.89 3.53
C SER A 236 7.96 -7.76 4.58
N GLN A 237 7.97 -8.10 5.86
CA GLN A 237 7.99 -7.13 6.95
C GLN A 237 9.30 -6.33 7.01
N ILE A 238 9.20 -5.05 7.41
CA ILE A 238 10.33 -4.19 7.84
C ILE A 238 10.32 -3.95 9.35
N GLU A 239 9.29 -4.40 10.06
CA GLU A 239 9.24 -4.38 11.54
C GLU A 239 10.44 -5.12 12.11
N PRO A 240 11.09 -4.62 13.18
CA PRO A 240 12.25 -5.26 13.76
C PRO A 240 12.07 -6.74 14.06
N ALA A 241 13.00 -7.56 13.64
CA ALA A 241 12.95 -9.02 13.75
C ALA A 241 14.19 -9.59 14.43
N VAL A 242 13.98 -10.58 15.28
CA VAL A 242 15.01 -11.45 15.84
C VAL A 242 14.78 -12.89 15.36
N PRO A 243 15.82 -13.73 15.25
CA PRO A 243 15.65 -15.13 14.91
C PRO A 243 14.64 -15.82 15.84
N TYR A 244 13.68 -16.52 15.23
CA TYR A 244 12.68 -17.27 15.98
C TYR A 244 12.33 -18.57 15.27
N THR A 245 12.33 -19.66 16.01
CA THR A 245 11.91 -20.99 15.55
C THR A 245 10.90 -21.56 16.52
N SER A 246 9.76 -21.99 15.99
CA SER A 246 8.79 -22.81 16.74
C SER A 246 8.92 -24.27 16.34
N SER A 247 8.10 -25.16 16.94
CA SER A 247 7.98 -26.56 16.53
C SER A 247 7.42 -26.75 15.11
N GLU A 248 6.72 -25.73 14.61
CA GLU A 248 6.01 -25.81 13.32
C GLU A 248 6.77 -25.14 12.17
N PHE A 249 7.56 -24.10 12.47
CA PHE A 249 8.28 -23.35 11.41
C PHE A 249 9.37 -22.44 12.00
N THR A 250 10.29 -22.04 11.11
CA THR A 250 11.31 -21.03 11.39
C THR A 250 10.96 -19.75 10.64
N TYR A 251 10.85 -18.63 11.36
CA TYR A 251 10.77 -17.32 10.73
C TYR A 251 12.14 -16.91 10.22
N LEU A 252 12.18 -16.33 9.03
CA LEU A 252 13.41 -15.73 8.52
C LEU A 252 13.76 -14.49 9.35
N ASP A 253 15.01 -14.40 9.71
CA ASP A 253 15.61 -13.21 10.32
C ASP A 253 16.06 -12.21 9.25
N TYR A 254 16.85 -11.21 9.67
CA TYR A 254 17.46 -10.24 8.77
C TYR A 254 18.92 -10.59 8.40
N GLU A 255 19.20 -11.90 8.35
CA GLU A 255 20.50 -12.44 7.98
C GLU A 255 21.59 -11.93 8.95
N ASN A 256 22.64 -11.27 8.45
CA ASN A 256 23.73 -10.74 9.28
C ASN A 256 23.49 -9.29 9.74
N ARG A 257 22.23 -8.82 9.72
CA ARG A 257 21.87 -7.43 10.05
C ARG A 257 21.22 -7.33 11.41
N GLU A 258 21.31 -6.14 12.01
CA GLU A 258 20.62 -5.84 13.26
C GLU A 258 19.07 -5.92 13.08
N PRO A 259 18.34 -6.19 14.17
CA PRO A 259 16.88 -6.34 14.11
C PRO A 259 16.13 -5.15 13.49
N ASP A 260 16.64 -3.95 13.62
CA ASP A 260 16.03 -2.72 13.09
C ASP A 260 16.59 -2.26 11.72
N TYR A 261 17.40 -3.11 11.10
CA TYR A 261 18.09 -2.77 9.84
C TYR A 261 17.15 -2.22 8.77
N TYR A 262 15.98 -2.84 8.56
CA TYR A 262 15.07 -2.39 7.51
C TYR A 262 14.38 -1.08 7.82
N LEU A 263 14.27 -0.66 9.08
CA LEU A 263 13.79 0.67 9.43
C LEU A 263 14.85 1.73 9.07
N THR A 264 16.10 1.50 9.44
CA THR A 264 17.21 2.40 9.12
C THR A 264 17.49 2.45 7.62
N ARG A 265 17.36 1.31 6.93
CA ARG A 265 17.53 1.23 5.48
C ARG A 265 16.40 1.96 4.74
N THR A 266 15.17 1.86 5.25
CA THR A 266 14.03 2.66 4.75
C THR A 266 14.31 4.15 4.91
N ALA A 267 14.76 4.59 6.08
CA ALA A 267 15.11 5.99 6.33
C ALA A 267 16.18 6.53 5.35
N TYR A 268 17.18 5.71 5.04
CA TYR A 268 18.20 6.04 4.03
C TYR A 268 17.55 6.27 2.65
N TRP A 269 16.71 5.33 2.20
CA TRP A 269 16.08 5.43 0.89
C TRP A 269 15.03 6.55 0.80
N VAL A 270 14.29 6.82 1.88
CA VAL A 270 13.41 7.99 1.97
C VAL A 270 14.21 9.29 1.81
N GLY A 271 15.42 9.37 2.40
CA GLY A 271 16.35 10.48 2.16
C GLY A 271 16.71 10.61 0.68
N LYS A 272 17.15 9.53 0.05
CA LYS A 272 17.49 9.51 -1.38
C LYS A 272 16.32 9.86 -2.30
N PHE A 273 15.13 9.37 -1.97
CA PHE A 273 13.91 9.73 -2.71
C PHE A 273 13.61 11.23 -2.60
N ARG A 274 13.74 11.83 -1.43
CA ARG A 274 13.54 13.28 -1.25
C ARG A 274 14.58 14.11 -2.02
N GLU A 275 15.87 13.72 -1.96
CA GLU A 275 16.94 14.35 -2.74
C GLU A 275 16.65 14.33 -4.25
N SER A 276 16.07 13.25 -4.77
CA SER A 276 15.71 13.12 -6.20
C SER A 276 14.55 14.04 -6.65
N LYS A 277 13.90 14.74 -5.70
CA LYS A 277 12.78 15.69 -5.99
C LYS A 277 13.19 17.15 -5.94
N GLN A 278 14.42 17.41 -5.49
CA GLN A 278 15.03 18.74 -5.53
C GLN A 278 15.70 19.01 -6.86
#